data_6a165cb1f6fe06d19567817a247b1256
#
_entry.id   6a165cb1f6fe06d19567817a247b1256
#
_cell.length_a   1.000
_cell.length_b   1.000
_cell.length_c   1.000
_cell.angle_alpha   90.00
_cell.angle_beta   90.00
_cell.angle_gamma   90.00
#
_symmetry.space_group_name_H-M   'P 1'
#
loop_
_entity.id
_entity.type
_entity.pdbx_description
1 polymer ?
#
loop_
_entity_poly.entity_id
_entity_poly.type
_entity_poly.pdbx_seq_one_letter_code
_entity_poly.pdbx_strand_id
1 'polypeptide(L)'
;VLIKEKNTNKKHLLKIKKFWKKIGSKLVEMSINKHDKIFSITSHLPHLIAYNLVKSAKDFEKQEKYDIIKYSAGGLRDFSRIAASNEIMWRDIFFNNSKNISKAIGLFIKNLNSFKRDISNKNNKSVLKKLISTKNVRSKIIKLKQDVDTPNFGRKN
;
A
#
# COMPACT_ATOMS: atom_id res chain seq x y z
N VAL A 1 0.65 -10.15 -13.15
CA VAL A 1 0.58 -11.42 -12.40
C VAL A 1 -0.43 -12.33 -13.08
N LEU A 2 -0.11 -13.62 -13.20
CA LEU A 2 -1.04 -14.67 -13.65
C LEU A 2 -1.28 -15.65 -12.51
N ILE A 3 -2.56 -15.88 -12.23
CA ILE A 3 -3.00 -16.86 -11.23
C ILE A 3 -3.48 -18.09 -11.98
N LYS A 4 -2.88 -19.23 -11.66
CA LYS A 4 -3.25 -20.52 -12.24
C LYS A 4 -4.04 -21.34 -11.22
N GLU A 5 -5.24 -21.74 -11.58
CA GLU A 5 -6.05 -22.68 -10.84
C GLU A 5 -5.91 -24.11 -11.37
N LYS A 6 -6.41 -25.10 -10.58
CA LYS A 6 -6.33 -26.53 -10.93
C LYS A 6 -6.93 -26.82 -12.32
N ASN A 7 -8.04 -26.17 -12.65
CA ASN A 7 -8.79 -26.40 -13.90
C ASN A 7 -8.44 -25.41 -15.02
N THR A 8 -7.36 -24.63 -14.86
CA THR A 8 -6.96 -23.67 -15.90
C THR A 8 -6.53 -24.39 -17.17
N ASN A 9 -7.19 -24.10 -18.28
CA ASN A 9 -6.84 -24.66 -19.58
C ASN A 9 -5.45 -24.23 -20.01
N LYS A 10 -4.54 -25.19 -20.17
CA LYS A 10 -3.13 -24.93 -20.53
C LYS A 10 -2.98 -24.18 -21.85
N LYS A 11 -3.80 -24.49 -22.87
CA LYS A 11 -3.75 -23.83 -24.20
C LYS A 11 -4.12 -22.35 -24.09
N HIS A 12 -5.18 -22.03 -23.32
CA HIS A 12 -5.60 -20.65 -23.08
C HIS A 12 -4.56 -19.88 -22.27
N LEU A 13 -4.01 -20.50 -21.23
CA LEU A 13 -2.94 -19.91 -20.43
C LEU A 13 -1.72 -19.56 -21.29
N LEU A 14 -1.31 -20.44 -22.20
CA LEU A 14 -0.21 -20.18 -23.12
C LEU A 14 -0.50 -19.01 -24.08
N LYS A 15 -1.74 -18.90 -24.59
CA LYS A 15 -2.16 -17.77 -25.44
C LYS A 15 -2.05 -16.45 -24.69
N ILE A 16 -2.58 -16.39 -23.45
CA ILE A 16 -2.51 -15.19 -22.60
C ILE A 16 -1.06 -14.83 -22.28
N LYS A 17 -0.21 -15.81 -21.95
CA LYS A 17 1.22 -15.57 -21.72
C LYS A 17 1.92 -15.00 -22.95
N LYS A 18 1.66 -15.56 -24.14
CA LYS A 18 2.23 -15.06 -25.40
C LYS A 18 1.79 -13.62 -25.67
N PHE A 19 0.50 -13.34 -25.52
CA PHE A 19 -0.06 -11.99 -25.70
C PHE A 19 0.65 -10.96 -24.80
N TRP A 20 0.67 -11.17 -23.48
CA TRP A 20 1.28 -10.24 -22.53
C TRP A 20 2.80 -10.08 -22.75
N LYS A 21 3.51 -11.17 -23.09
CA LYS A 21 4.93 -11.08 -23.45
C LYS A 21 5.15 -10.25 -24.71
N LYS A 22 4.29 -10.41 -25.74
CA LYS A 22 4.40 -9.66 -27.01
C LYS A 22 4.27 -8.15 -26.81
N ILE A 23 3.47 -7.71 -25.85
CA ILE A 23 3.33 -6.28 -25.50
C ILE A 23 4.32 -5.82 -24.40
N GLY A 24 5.41 -6.58 -24.17
CA GLY A 24 6.52 -6.18 -23.30
C GLY A 24 6.33 -6.45 -21.82
N SER A 25 5.25 -7.13 -21.39
CA SER A 25 5.02 -7.40 -19.97
C SER A 25 5.93 -8.49 -19.41
N LYS A 26 6.49 -8.24 -18.22
CA LYS A 26 7.14 -9.28 -17.40
C LYS A 26 6.10 -10.09 -16.66
N LEU A 27 6.06 -11.40 -16.93
CA LEU A 27 5.06 -12.29 -16.34
C LEU A 27 5.57 -12.94 -15.06
N VAL A 28 4.72 -12.92 -14.02
CA VAL A 28 4.91 -13.65 -12.77
C VAL A 28 3.71 -14.55 -12.54
N GLU A 29 3.96 -15.82 -12.32
CA GLU A 29 2.92 -16.80 -11.96
C GLU A 29 2.95 -17.06 -10.47
N MET A 30 1.78 -17.11 -9.84
CA MET A 30 1.66 -17.48 -8.42
C MET A 30 0.30 -18.11 -8.13
N SER A 31 0.21 -18.80 -6.98
CA SER A 31 -1.06 -19.30 -6.47
C SER A 31 -1.92 -18.17 -5.90
N ILE A 32 -3.24 -18.38 -5.83
CA ILE A 32 -4.21 -17.47 -5.19
C ILE A 32 -3.73 -17.08 -3.78
N ASN A 33 -3.42 -18.07 -2.95
CA ASN A 33 -2.95 -17.83 -1.58
C ASN A 33 -1.71 -16.94 -1.51
N LYS A 34 -0.76 -17.11 -2.43
CA LYS A 34 0.45 -16.27 -2.48
C LYS A 34 0.12 -14.87 -2.94
N HIS A 35 -0.74 -14.72 -3.95
CA HIS A 35 -1.24 -13.45 -4.44
C HIS A 35 -1.90 -12.68 -3.30
N ASP A 36 -2.90 -13.26 -2.66
CA ASP A 36 -3.70 -12.58 -1.64
C ASP A 36 -2.88 -12.15 -0.43
N LYS A 37 -1.90 -12.98 0.00
CA LYS A 37 -0.97 -12.63 1.07
C LYS A 37 -0.06 -11.46 0.68
N ILE A 38 0.53 -11.48 -0.51
CA ILE A 38 1.42 -10.41 -0.97
C ILE A 38 0.65 -9.11 -1.10
N PHE A 39 -0.48 -9.15 -1.83
CA PHE A 39 -1.24 -7.93 -2.12
C PHE A 39 -1.98 -7.37 -0.91
N SER A 40 -2.26 -8.17 0.12
CA SER A 40 -2.78 -7.63 1.38
C SER A 40 -1.85 -6.60 2.01
N ILE A 41 -0.52 -6.74 1.86
CA ILE A 41 0.49 -5.82 2.40
C ILE A 41 0.92 -4.76 1.38
N THR A 42 1.09 -5.14 0.11
CA THR A 42 1.70 -4.26 -0.89
C THR A 42 0.70 -3.37 -1.64
N SER A 43 -0.58 -3.69 -1.56
CA SER A 43 -1.66 -2.98 -2.25
C SER A 43 -2.83 -2.64 -1.32
N HIS A 44 -3.45 -3.64 -0.70
CA HIS A 44 -4.71 -3.44 0.03
C HIS A 44 -4.51 -2.61 1.30
N LEU A 45 -3.51 -2.93 2.10
CA LEU A 45 -3.20 -2.17 3.32
C LEU A 45 -2.84 -0.70 3.01
N PRO A 46 -1.99 -0.35 2.03
CA PRO A 46 -1.73 1.04 1.67
C PRO A 46 -2.99 1.84 1.33
N HIS A 47 -3.94 1.28 0.58
CA HIS A 47 -5.20 1.95 0.28
C HIS A 47 -6.07 2.10 1.52
N LEU A 48 -6.18 1.07 2.36
CA LEU A 48 -6.89 1.17 3.62
C LEU A 48 -6.30 2.26 4.53
N ILE A 49 -4.98 2.36 4.61
CA ILE A 49 -4.29 3.41 5.38
C ILE A 49 -4.61 4.78 4.79
N ALA A 50 -4.63 4.93 3.46
CA ALA A 50 -4.98 6.18 2.81
C ALA A 50 -6.41 6.63 3.17
N TYR A 51 -7.39 5.75 3.09
CA TYR A 51 -8.77 6.04 3.52
C TYR A 51 -8.83 6.44 5.01
N ASN A 52 -8.12 5.71 5.88
CA ASN A 52 -8.12 5.99 7.32
C ASN A 52 -7.39 7.29 7.67
N LEU A 53 -6.29 7.60 7.00
CA LEU A 53 -5.56 8.86 7.22
C LEU A 53 -6.43 10.07 6.85
N VAL A 54 -7.08 10.03 5.70
CA VAL A 54 -7.99 11.11 5.26
C VAL A 54 -9.20 11.22 6.19
N LYS A 55 -9.76 10.08 6.60
CA LYS A 55 -10.84 10.07 7.60
C LYS A 55 -10.38 10.67 8.92
N SER A 56 -9.19 10.33 9.40
CA SER A 56 -8.64 10.88 10.65
C SER A 56 -8.43 12.39 10.56
N ALA A 57 -7.96 12.91 9.43
CA ALA A 57 -7.85 14.35 9.21
C ALA A 57 -9.21 15.05 9.27
N LYS A 58 -10.23 14.46 8.62
CA LYS A 58 -11.62 14.96 8.67
C LYS A 58 -12.21 14.92 10.08
N ASP A 59 -11.99 13.82 10.82
CA ASP A 59 -12.51 13.69 12.18
C ASP A 59 -11.84 14.69 13.12
N PHE A 60 -10.53 14.92 12.95
CA PHE A 60 -9.76 15.91 13.72
C PHE A 60 -10.22 17.33 13.42
N GLU A 61 -10.46 17.68 12.15
CA GLU A 61 -11.02 18.97 11.74
C GLU A 61 -12.37 19.25 12.43
N LYS A 62 -13.24 18.24 12.47
CA LYS A 62 -14.54 18.33 13.12
C LYS A 62 -14.41 18.52 14.64
N GLN A 63 -13.44 17.85 15.28
CA GLN A 63 -13.18 17.92 16.70
C GLN A 63 -12.61 19.27 17.11
N GLU A 64 -11.63 19.78 16.39
CA GLU A 64 -10.91 21.02 16.71
C GLU A 64 -11.60 22.27 16.17
N LYS A 65 -12.60 22.12 15.30
CA LYS A 65 -13.32 23.23 14.63
C LYS A 65 -12.42 24.17 13.81
N TYR A 66 -11.35 23.64 13.23
CA TYR A 66 -10.43 24.36 12.33
C TYR A 66 -10.47 23.79 10.93
N ASP A 67 -10.29 24.63 9.91
CA ASP A 67 -10.17 24.22 8.50
C ASP A 67 -8.78 23.58 8.24
N ILE A 68 -8.56 22.39 8.78
CA ILE A 68 -7.24 21.72 8.75
C ILE A 68 -6.90 21.28 7.34
N ILE A 69 -7.89 20.80 6.57
CA ILE A 69 -7.70 20.24 5.24
C ILE A 69 -7.14 21.28 4.28
N LYS A 70 -7.47 22.57 4.44
CA LYS A 70 -6.92 23.64 3.59
C LYS A 70 -5.39 23.81 3.74
N TYR A 71 -4.82 23.35 4.83
CA TYR A 71 -3.36 23.37 5.08
C TYR A 71 -2.68 22.06 4.67
N SER A 72 -3.31 21.27 3.80
CA SER A 72 -2.77 19.98 3.38
C SER A 72 -1.39 20.13 2.74
N ALA A 73 -0.39 19.53 3.37
CA ALA A 73 0.95 19.37 2.82
C ALA A 73 1.02 18.17 1.84
N GLY A 74 2.15 18.01 1.15
CA GLY A 74 2.35 16.98 0.13
C GLY A 74 1.96 15.58 0.56
N GLY A 75 2.29 15.17 1.80
CA GLY A 75 1.94 13.86 2.32
C GLY A 75 0.43 13.61 2.34
N LEU A 76 -0.38 14.50 2.93
CA LEU A 76 -1.83 14.33 2.96
C LEU A 76 -2.44 14.37 1.56
N ARG A 77 -1.94 15.24 0.66
CA ARG A 77 -2.39 15.29 -0.73
C ARG A 77 -2.16 13.97 -1.47
N ASP A 78 -1.00 13.33 -1.29
CA ASP A 78 -0.71 12.05 -1.92
C ASP A 78 -1.62 10.94 -1.40
N PHE A 79 -1.84 10.85 -0.10
CA PHE A 79 -2.77 9.89 0.47
C PHE A 79 -4.22 10.17 0.07
N SER A 80 -4.65 11.44 -0.01
CA SER A 80 -6.00 11.78 -0.46
C SER A 80 -6.26 11.37 -1.91
N ARG A 81 -5.26 11.43 -2.78
CA ARG A 81 -5.36 10.92 -4.16
C ARG A 81 -5.59 9.41 -4.19
N ILE A 82 -4.91 8.66 -3.33
CA ILE A 82 -5.13 7.20 -3.20
C ILE A 82 -6.53 6.93 -2.64
N ALA A 83 -6.95 7.68 -1.64
CA ALA A 83 -8.26 7.55 -1.00
C ALA A 83 -9.45 7.99 -1.90
N ALA A 84 -9.19 8.64 -3.03
CA ALA A 84 -10.19 8.98 -4.04
C ALA A 84 -10.49 7.84 -5.03
N SER A 85 -9.99 6.63 -4.77
CA SER A 85 -10.26 5.45 -5.59
C SER A 85 -11.70 4.97 -5.44
N ASN A 86 -12.20 4.19 -6.41
CA ASN A 86 -13.59 3.70 -6.42
C ASN A 86 -13.90 2.87 -5.16
N GLU A 87 -14.86 3.33 -4.37
CA GLU A 87 -15.22 2.79 -3.06
C GLU A 87 -15.85 1.39 -3.14
N ILE A 88 -16.64 1.11 -4.18
CA ILE A 88 -17.28 -0.20 -4.38
C ILE A 88 -16.23 -1.25 -4.68
N MET A 89 -15.33 -0.94 -5.62
CA MET A 89 -14.21 -1.82 -5.96
C MET A 89 -13.36 -2.15 -4.72
N TRP A 90 -13.02 -1.13 -3.91
CA TRP A 90 -12.18 -1.34 -2.73
C TRP A 90 -12.91 -2.09 -1.61
N ARG A 91 -14.21 -1.84 -1.41
CA ARG A 91 -15.05 -2.64 -0.52
C ARG A 91 -14.96 -4.13 -0.90
N ASP A 92 -15.13 -4.44 -2.17
CA ASP A 92 -15.14 -5.83 -2.65
C ASP A 92 -13.76 -6.48 -2.51
N ILE A 93 -12.68 -5.74 -2.80
CA ILE A 93 -11.30 -6.20 -2.56
C ILE A 93 -11.07 -6.49 -1.08
N PHE A 94 -11.51 -5.62 -0.18
CA PHE A 94 -11.35 -5.81 1.26
C PHE A 94 -12.13 -7.03 1.77
N PHE A 95 -13.34 -7.23 1.29
CA PHE A 95 -14.16 -8.37 1.72
C PHE A 95 -13.65 -9.70 1.18
N ASN A 96 -13.25 -9.75 -0.10
CA ASN A 96 -12.74 -10.97 -0.71
C ASN A 96 -11.39 -11.42 -0.14
N ASN A 97 -10.57 -10.50 0.37
CA ASN A 97 -9.29 -10.84 1.00
C ASN A 97 -9.26 -10.52 2.51
N SER A 98 -10.41 -10.51 3.16
CA SER A 98 -10.61 -10.04 4.55
C SER A 98 -9.67 -10.69 5.56
N LYS A 99 -9.46 -12.00 5.48
CA LYS A 99 -8.59 -12.76 6.40
C LYS A 99 -7.13 -12.28 6.37
N ASN A 100 -6.57 -12.06 5.19
CA ASN A 100 -5.18 -11.59 5.05
C ASN A 100 -5.08 -10.10 5.38
N ILE A 101 -6.07 -9.29 4.99
CA ILE A 101 -6.11 -7.87 5.31
C ILE A 101 -6.22 -7.65 6.81
N SER A 102 -7.06 -8.40 7.52
CA SER A 102 -7.17 -8.32 8.99
C SER A 102 -5.82 -8.60 9.67
N LYS A 103 -5.06 -9.59 9.18
CA LYS A 103 -3.71 -9.86 9.67
C LYS A 103 -2.74 -8.70 9.38
N ALA A 104 -2.83 -8.13 8.18
CA ALA A 104 -1.99 -6.99 7.78
C ALA A 104 -2.30 -5.75 8.64
N ILE A 105 -3.58 -5.49 8.91
CA ILE A 105 -4.03 -4.42 9.82
C ILE A 105 -3.47 -4.65 11.23
N GLY A 106 -3.57 -5.86 11.76
CA GLY A 106 -3.05 -6.19 13.09
C GLY A 106 -1.55 -5.91 13.22
N LEU A 107 -0.77 -6.29 12.19
CA LEU A 107 0.65 -5.98 12.13
C LEU A 107 0.91 -4.46 12.06
N PHE A 108 0.15 -3.74 11.26
CA PHE A 108 0.26 -2.30 11.13
C PHE A 108 -0.05 -1.58 12.46
N ILE A 109 -1.13 -1.95 13.14
CA ILE A 109 -1.51 -1.41 14.45
C ILE A 109 -0.42 -1.68 15.48
N LYS A 110 0.14 -2.90 15.52
CA LYS A 110 1.26 -3.24 16.41
C LYS A 110 2.45 -2.29 16.19
N ASN A 111 2.84 -2.07 14.93
CA ASN A 111 3.94 -1.18 14.58
C ASN A 111 3.62 0.28 14.93
N LEU A 112 2.40 0.74 14.64
CA LEU A 112 1.96 2.10 14.95
C LEU A 112 1.98 2.36 16.46
N ASN A 113 1.48 1.42 17.27
CA ASN A 113 1.52 1.51 18.73
C ASN A 113 2.96 1.54 19.26
N SER A 114 3.88 0.79 18.63
CA SER A 114 5.29 0.85 18.96
C SER A 114 5.90 2.23 18.66
N PHE A 115 5.56 2.85 17.52
CA PHE A 115 5.96 4.23 17.23
C PHE A 115 5.35 5.23 18.24
N LYS A 116 4.04 5.12 18.48
CA LYS A 116 3.33 5.98 19.45
C LYS A 116 4.03 5.99 20.81
N ARG A 117 4.33 4.80 21.34
CA ARG A 117 5.05 4.65 22.62
C ARG A 117 6.43 5.31 22.59
N ASP A 118 7.21 5.07 21.55
CA ASP A 118 8.57 5.60 21.46
C ASP A 118 8.58 7.12 21.29
N ILE A 119 7.61 7.68 20.56
CA ILE A 119 7.42 9.12 20.42
C ILE A 119 7.02 9.75 21.77
N SER A 120 6.03 9.18 22.46
CA SER A 120 5.57 9.67 23.76
C SER A 120 6.70 9.67 24.80
N ASN A 121 7.56 8.65 24.76
CA ASN A 121 8.70 8.50 25.67
C ASN A 121 9.95 9.24 25.16
N LYS A 122 9.88 9.98 24.06
CA LYS A 122 11.02 10.65 23.42
C LYS A 122 12.24 9.72 23.19
N ASN A 123 11.97 8.44 22.91
CA ASN A 123 13.01 7.44 22.68
C ASN A 123 13.70 7.62 21.33
N ASN A 124 14.62 8.59 21.26
CA ASN A 124 15.33 8.98 20.04
C ASN A 124 16.01 7.79 19.35
N LYS A 125 16.72 6.93 20.11
CA LYS A 125 17.44 5.76 19.54
C LYS A 125 16.49 4.79 18.85
N SER A 126 15.36 4.48 19.47
CA SER A 126 14.37 3.54 18.90
C SER A 126 13.67 4.12 17.66
N VAL A 127 13.24 5.39 17.74
CA VAL A 127 12.61 6.07 16.60
C VAL A 127 13.56 6.14 15.42
N LEU A 128 14.80 6.59 15.63
CA LEU A 128 15.81 6.70 14.57
C LEU A 128 16.11 5.33 13.92
N LYS A 129 16.26 4.28 14.70
CA LYS A 129 16.45 2.91 14.20
C LYS A 129 15.32 2.47 13.27
N LYS A 130 14.07 2.74 13.66
CA LYS A 130 12.89 2.41 12.84
C LYS A 130 12.89 3.18 11.52
N LEU A 131 13.15 4.49 11.54
CA LEU A 131 13.20 5.33 10.36
C LEU A 131 14.30 4.89 9.37
N ILE A 132 15.50 4.60 9.87
CA ILE A 132 16.60 4.09 9.04
C ILE A 132 16.23 2.75 8.41
N SER A 133 15.65 1.83 9.18
CA SER A 133 15.22 0.52 8.67
C SER A 133 14.23 0.65 7.51
N THR A 134 13.24 1.55 7.62
CA THR A 134 12.25 1.77 6.56
C THR A 134 12.86 2.45 5.34
N LYS A 135 13.79 3.39 5.52
CA LYS A 135 14.53 4.00 4.41
C LYS A 135 15.27 2.97 3.56
N ASN A 136 15.84 1.94 4.17
CA ASN A 136 16.52 0.86 3.45
C ASN A 136 15.56 0.05 2.55
N VAL A 137 14.28 -0.06 2.92
CA VAL A 137 13.26 -0.69 2.08
C VAL A 137 13.03 0.14 0.80
N ARG A 138 12.99 1.47 0.89
CA ARG A 138 12.88 2.35 -0.28
C ARG A 138 14.03 2.11 -1.26
N SER A 139 15.27 2.07 -0.77
CA SER A 139 16.44 1.76 -1.60
C SER A 139 16.32 0.41 -2.32
N LYS A 140 15.75 -0.59 -1.65
CA LYS A 140 15.48 -1.90 -2.28
C LYS A 140 14.44 -1.82 -3.39
N ILE A 141 13.36 -1.06 -3.20
CA ILE A 141 12.32 -0.84 -4.21
C ILE A 141 12.91 -0.23 -5.48
N ILE A 142 13.76 0.80 -5.34
CA ILE A 142 14.45 1.44 -6.46
C ILE A 142 15.39 0.45 -7.17
N LYS A 143 16.22 -0.28 -6.42
CA LYS A 143 17.13 -1.31 -6.99
C LYS A 143 16.38 -2.39 -7.77
N LEU A 144 15.19 -2.75 -7.35
CA LEU A 144 14.31 -3.69 -8.04
C LEU A 144 13.57 -3.08 -9.25
N LYS A 145 13.81 -1.80 -9.57
CA LYS A 145 13.16 -1.06 -10.65
C LYS A 145 11.63 -1.10 -10.56
N GLN A 146 11.10 -1.09 -9.33
CA GLN A 146 9.66 -1.00 -9.05
C GLN A 146 9.17 0.44 -8.98
N ASP A 147 10.11 1.39 -8.88
CA ASP A 147 9.86 2.82 -8.90
C ASP A 147 11.14 3.56 -9.34
N VAL A 148 11.02 4.85 -9.62
CA VAL A 148 12.12 5.71 -10.04
C VAL A 148 12.70 6.48 -8.85
N ASP A 149 14.00 6.76 -8.92
CA ASP A 149 14.72 7.56 -7.91
C ASP A 149 14.69 9.04 -8.28
N THR A 150 13.49 9.62 -8.26
CA THR A 150 13.29 11.04 -8.55
C THR A 150 12.55 11.72 -7.39
N PRO A 151 12.91 12.98 -7.05
CA PRO A 151 12.14 13.78 -6.11
C PRO A 151 10.70 13.93 -6.60
N ASN A 152 9.76 14.14 -5.68
CA ASN A 152 8.34 14.35 -5.97
C ASN A 152 7.68 13.23 -6.80
N PHE A 153 8.17 11.98 -6.68
CA PHE A 153 7.64 10.83 -7.43
C PHE A 153 7.63 11.03 -8.96
N GLY A 154 8.59 11.78 -9.49
CA GLY A 154 8.68 12.07 -10.93
C GLY A 154 7.67 13.10 -11.44
N ARG A 155 6.95 13.80 -10.56
CA ARG A 155 6.09 14.90 -10.96
C ARG A 155 6.93 16.11 -11.35
N LYS A 156 6.70 16.63 -12.54
CA LYS A 156 7.20 17.96 -12.90
C LYS A 156 6.45 18.99 -12.05
N ASN A 157 7.19 19.94 -11.44
CA ASN A 157 6.58 21.07 -10.76
C ASN A 157 5.78 21.91 -11.74
#